data_d3a1e3a0f183c784b51afaf37d23320f
#
_entry.id   d3a1e3a0f183c784b51afaf37d23320f
#
_cell.length_a   1.000
_cell.length_b   1.000
_cell.length_c   1.000
_cell.angle_alpha   90.00
_cell.angle_beta   90.00
_cell.angle_gamma   90.00
#
_symmetry.space_group_name_H-M   'P 1'
#
loop_
_entity.id
_entity.type
_entity.pdbx_description
1 polymer ?
#
loop_
_entity_poly.entity_id
_entity_poly.type
_entity_poly.pdbx_seq_one_letter_code
_entity_poly.pdbx_strand_id
1 'polypeptide(L)'
;MIGCCPATANFYGRKQRGRETRAKYTQEILKRYSDGESTDAIGRSIGATGGLVKTIVRENGGHIKTIAEWKRKHALNERFFQTIDTEEKAYFLGFMYADGSVNPVKKTVCLSQAEPDADMLLKLKAACSSAAPVRIYRRSHGDASENRHATAMLNLHSSSMVEDLISHGCVPNKTFKTRFPFDSVPTPLRRHFIRGYFDGDGSIPLGARGKPMPSAVVVGTKEFLDEILMVTASAIGEIKHTFHVRHPERNHNITQLHISTQSEAVRFLWWLYNDASVFMDRKMSRYIASAQYLKNRIMP
;
A
#
# COMPACT_ATOMS: atom_id res chain seq x y z
N MET A 1 57.56 -7.96 -38.75
CA MET A 1 57.23 -7.62 -37.34
C MET A 1 55.96 -6.79 -37.34
N ILE A 2 54.83 -7.41 -36.93
CA ILE A 2 53.54 -6.72 -36.86
C ILE A 2 53.49 -6.01 -35.49
N GLY A 3 53.67 -4.70 -35.53
CA GLY A 3 53.62 -3.88 -34.30
C GLY A 3 52.23 -3.98 -33.66
N CYS A 4 52.19 -4.49 -32.42
CA CYS A 4 50.97 -4.54 -31.60
C CYS A 4 50.52 -3.10 -31.32
N CYS A 5 49.30 -2.76 -31.75
CA CYS A 5 48.71 -1.41 -31.52
C CYS A 5 48.62 -1.12 -30.03
N PRO A 6 49.02 0.06 -29.53
CA PRO A 6 48.99 0.40 -28.09
C PRO A 6 47.61 0.25 -27.43
N ALA A 7 46.53 0.35 -28.20
CA ALA A 7 45.14 0.16 -27.73
C ALA A 7 44.83 -1.29 -27.32
N THR A 8 45.42 -2.28 -27.98
CA THR A 8 45.20 -3.71 -27.66
C THR A 8 45.92 -4.12 -26.40
N ALA A 9 47.16 -3.66 -26.18
CA ALA A 9 47.92 -3.92 -24.94
C ALA A 9 47.21 -3.35 -23.69
N ASN A 10 46.58 -2.17 -23.79
CA ASN A 10 45.83 -1.56 -22.72
C ASN A 10 44.51 -2.29 -22.40
N PHE A 11 43.88 -2.89 -23.42
CA PHE A 11 42.66 -3.69 -23.25
C PHE A 11 42.94 -5.03 -22.56
N TYR A 12 44.00 -5.74 -22.92
CA TYR A 12 44.38 -7.01 -22.26
C TYR A 12 44.79 -6.77 -20.79
N GLY A 13 45.55 -5.73 -20.50
CA GLY A 13 45.93 -5.38 -19.12
C GLY A 13 44.75 -5.02 -18.23
N ARG A 14 43.69 -4.40 -18.77
CA ARG A 14 42.46 -4.13 -18.04
C ARG A 14 41.67 -5.40 -17.72
N LYS A 15 41.56 -6.35 -18.67
CA LYS A 15 40.91 -7.65 -18.46
C LYS A 15 41.60 -8.49 -17.37
N GLN A 16 42.92 -8.53 -17.39
CA GLN A 16 43.70 -9.30 -16.43
C GLN A 16 43.54 -8.73 -15.00
N ARG A 17 43.70 -7.42 -14.82
CA ARG A 17 43.43 -6.75 -13.52
C ARG A 17 42.02 -6.98 -13.02
N GLY A 18 41.01 -6.99 -13.89
CA GLY A 18 39.64 -7.30 -13.53
C GLY A 18 39.46 -8.73 -12.99
N ARG A 19 40.16 -9.72 -13.55
CA ARG A 19 40.16 -11.13 -13.07
C ARG A 19 40.84 -11.27 -11.72
N GLU A 20 41.97 -10.64 -11.51
CA GLU A 20 42.73 -10.64 -10.26
C GLU A 20 41.91 -9.96 -9.13
N THR A 21 41.29 -8.83 -9.42
CA THR A 21 40.40 -8.15 -8.46
C THR A 21 39.22 -9.03 -8.05
N ARG A 22 38.56 -9.73 -9.00
CA ARG A 22 37.49 -10.68 -8.67
C ARG A 22 37.97 -11.81 -7.77
N ALA A 23 39.08 -12.46 -8.13
CA ALA A 23 39.60 -13.59 -7.36
C ALA A 23 39.95 -13.17 -5.91
N LYS A 24 40.49 -11.96 -5.72
CA LYS A 24 41.00 -11.51 -4.44
C LYS A 24 39.98 -10.83 -3.54
N TYR A 25 39.07 -10.03 -4.12
CA TYR A 25 38.26 -9.06 -3.35
C TYR A 25 36.75 -9.31 -3.40
N THR A 26 36.24 -10.35 -4.07
CA THR A 26 34.78 -10.55 -4.21
C THR A 26 34.06 -10.55 -2.86
N GLN A 27 34.50 -11.33 -1.90
CA GLN A 27 33.85 -11.43 -0.58
C GLN A 27 33.91 -10.10 0.19
N GLU A 28 35.04 -9.44 0.16
CA GLU A 28 35.23 -8.14 0.79
C GLU A 28 34.31 -7.06 0.15
N ILE A 29 34.23 -7.05 -1.19
CA ILE A 29 33.37 -6.14 -1.95
C ILE A 29 31.91 -6.34 -1.56
N LEU A 30 31.43 -7.60 -1.53
CA LEU A 30 30.05 -7.91 -1.19
C LEU A 30 29.72 -7.49 0.23
N LYS A 31 30.58 -7.80 1.20
CA LYS A 31 30.41 -7.39 2.59
C LYS A 31 30.36 -5.88 2.76
N ARG A 32 31.37 -5.16 2.24
CA ARG A 32 31.47 -3.68 2.36
C ARG A 32 30.28 -2.99 1.67
N TYR A 33 29.84 -3.54 0.54
CA TYR A 33 28.66 -3.01 -0.16
C TYR A 33 27.38 -3.26 0.62
N SER A 34 27.20 -4.42 1.25
CA SER A 34 26.07 -4.71 2.15
C SER A 34 26.08 -3.78 3.37
N ASP A 35 27.23 -3.48 3.91
CA ASP A 35 27.45 -2.58 5.06
C ASP A 35 27.21 -1.10 4.68
N GLY A 36 26.90 -0.80 3.41
CA GLY A 36 26.46 0.52 2.96
C GLY A 36 27.56 1.37 2.34
N GLU A 37 28.74 0.83 2.03
CA GLU A 37 29.79 1.58 1.35
C GLU A 37 29.52 1.73 -0.15
N SER A 38 29.84 2.89 -0.74
CA SER A 38 29.58 3.12 -2.16
C SER A 38 30.55 2.35 -3.06
N THR A 39 30.07 1.93 -4.24
CA THR A 39 30.90 1.20 -5.22
C THR A 39 32.14 1.98 -5.64
N ASP A 40 32.09 3.31 -5.66
CA ASP A 40 33.24 4.15 -6.03
C ASP A 40 34.26 4.25 -4.86
N ALA A 41 33.80 4.25 -3.61
CA ALA A 41 34.67 4.23 -2.45
C ALA A 41 35.40 2.89 -2.32
N ILE A 42 34.65 1.78 -2.45
CA ILE A 42 35.23 0.41 -2.47
C ILE A 42 36.24 0.31 -3.61
N GLY A 43 35.86 0.74 -4.82
CA GLY A 43 36.76 0.70 -5.98
C GLY A 43 38.07 1.42 -5.74
N ARG A 44 38.03 2.66 -5.24
CA ARG A 44 39.23 3.45 -4.91
C ARG A 44 40.14 2.74 -3.91
N SER A 45 39.59 2.14 -2.87
CA SER A 45 40.38 1.50 -1.83
C SER A 45 41.11 0.24 -2.26
N ILE A 46 40.59 -0.47 -3.28
CA ILE A 46 41.20 -1.70 -3.80
C ILE A 46 41.90 -1.51 -5.16
N GLY A 47 42.08 -0.26 -5.59
CA GLY A 47 42.71 0.04 -6.90
C GLY A 47 41.88 -0.36 -8.12
N ALA A 48 40.54 -0.43 -7.97
CA ALA A 48 39.60 -0.80 -9.02
C ALA A 48 38.65 0.36 -9.34
N THR A 49 37.85 0.19 -10.41
CA THR A 49 36.79 1.15 -10.75
C THR A 49 35.48 0.78 -10.06
N GLY A 50 34.66 1.78 -9.71
CA GLY A 50 33.31 1.54 -9.20
C GLY A 50 32.44 0.74 -10.18
N GLY A 51 32.71 0.85 -11.50
CA GLY A 51 32.06 0.02 -12.54
C GLY A 51 32.36 -1.47 -12.39
N LEU A 52 33.62 -1.84 -12.08
CA LEU A 52 33.98 -3.24 -11.81
C LEU A 52 33.33 -3.75 -10.54
N VAL A 53 33.27 -2.93 -9.49
CA VAL A 53 32.59 -3.26 -8.23
C VAL A 53 31.10 -3.52 -8.48
N LYS A 54 30.41 -2.65 -9.25
CA LYS A 54 28.99 -2.86 -9.66
C LYS A 54 28.79 -4.18 -10.39
N THR A 55 29.70 -4.52 -11.28
CA THR A 55 29.64 -5.78 -12.05
C THR A 55 29.77 -6.98 -11.09
N ILE A 56 30.76 -6.97 -10.20
CA ILE A 56 30.97 -8.04 -9.20
C ILE A 56 29.72 -8.22 -8.32
N VAL A 57 29.14 -7.14 -7.83
CA VAL A 57 27.93 -7.20 -7.00
C VAL A 57 26.77 -7.84 -7.76
N ARG A 58 26.50 -7.43 -9.03
CA ARG A 58 25.44 -8.00 -9.86
C ARG A 58 25.67 -9.47 -10.19
N GLU A 59 26.87 -9.85 -10.55
CA GLU A 59 27.24 -11.25 -10.87
C GLU A 59 27.03 -12.19 -9.68
N ASN A 60 27.05 -11.66 -8.45
CA ASN A 60 26.80 -12.41 -7.23
C ASN A 60 25.37 -12.20 -6.68
N GLY A 61 24.41 -11.78 -7.52
CA GLY A 61 23.01 -11.62 -7.16
C GLY A 61 22.68 -10.39 -6.30
N GLY A 62 23.65 -9.48 -6.10
CA GLY A 62 23.45 -8.25 -5.34
C GLY A 62 22.72 -7.17 -6.13
N HIS A 63 21.79 -6.47 -5.48
CA HIS A 63 21.12 -5.30 -6.03
C HIS A 63 22.02 -4.06 -5.96
N ILE A 64 22.16 -3.33 -7.08
CA ILE A 64 22.88 -2.05 -7.11
C ILE A 64 21.92 -0.92 -6.73
N LYS A 65 22.15 -0.33 -5.55
CA LYS A 65 21.36 0.80 -5.07
C LYS A 65 21.42 1.98 -6.04
N THR A 66 20.27 2.53 -6.37
CA THR A 66 20.13 3.76 -7.13
C THR A 66 20.57 4.98 -6.30
N ILE A 67 20.80 6.13 -6.94
CA ILE A 67 21.07 7.38 -6.24
C ILE A 67 19.92 7.74 -5.28
N ALA A 68 18.68 7.45 -5.68
CA ALA A 68 17.50 7.68 -4.84
C ALA A 68 17.52 6.80 -3.59
N GLU A 69 17.89 5.52 -3.71
CA GLU A 69 18.04 4.61 -2.58
C GLU A 69 19.19 5.03 -1.63
N TRP A 70 20.32 5.50 -2.18
CA TRP A 70 21.41 6.03 -1.37
C TRP A 70 21.05 7.32 -0.61
N LYS A 71 20.22 8.17 -1.20
CA LYS A 71 19.74 9.41 -0.60
C LYS A 71 18.55 9.19 0.34
N ARG A 72 17.98 7.98 0.38
CA ARG A 72 16.82 7.70 1.20
C ARG A 72 17.15 7.84 2.69
N LYS A 73 16.37 8.66 3.36
CA LYS A 73 16.50 8.89 4.79
C LYS A 73 15.93 7.74 5.64
N HIS A 74 14.97 7.00 5.11
CA HIS A 74 14.26 5.94 5.81
C HIS A 74 14.18 4.68 4.93
N ALA A 75 14.38 3.50 5.53
CA ALA A 75 14.16 2.23 4.84
C ALA A 75 12.73 2.14 4.30
N LEU A 76 12.54 1.45 3.17
CA LEU A 76 11.25 1.23 2.54
C LEU A 76 11.37 0.12 1.49
N ASN A 77 10.46 -0.86 1.53
CA ASN A 77 10.23 -1.76 0.41
C ASN A 77 9.45 -1.03 -0.69
N GLU A 78 10.16 -0.45 -1.65
CA GLU A 78 9.58 0.32 -2.76
C GLU A 78 8.75 -0.52 -3.72
N ARG A 79 8.95 -1.86 -3.71
CA ARG A 79 8.27 -2.83 -4.56
C ARG A 79 7.06 -3.47 -3.90
N PHE A 80 6.63 -2.95 -2.75
CA PHE A 80 5.50 -3.51 -2.00
C PHE A 80 4.24 -3.64 -2.87
N PHE A 81 3.95 -2.63 -3.69
CA PHE A 81 2.79 -2.64 -4.59
C PHE A 81 3.09 -3.12 -6.02
N GLN A 82 4.31 -3.59 -6.34
CA GLN A 82 4.65 -4.02 -7.70
C GLN A 82 3.73 -5.13 -8.21
N THR A 83 3.40 -6.08 -7.35
CA THR A 83 2.49 -7.19 -7.66
C THR A 83 1.55 -7.39 -6.47
N ILE A 84 0.26 -7.54 -6.72
CA ILE A 84 -0.76 -7.77 -5.70
C ILE A 84 -0.98 -9.28 -5.57
N ASP A 85 -0.12 -9.95 -4.80
CA ASP A 85 -0.04 -11.40 -4.66
C ASP A 85 -0.31 -11.91 -3.23
N THR A 86 -0.52 -11.00 -2.26
CA THR A 86 -0.85 -11.34 -0.88
C THR A 86 -2.09 -10.60 -0.38
N GLU A 87 -2.72 -11.15 0.69
CA GLU A 87 -3.81 -10.50 1.40
C GLU A 87 -3.47 -9.07 1.78
N GLU A 88 -2.30 -8.88 2.39
CA GLU A 88 -1.85 -7.60 2.92
C GLU A 88 -1.69 -6.55 1.83
N LYS A 89 -1.11 -6.92 0.68
CA LYS A 89 -0.97 -6.01 -0.47
C LYS A 89 -2.32 -5.65 -1.08
N ALA A 90 -3.22 -6.62 -1.24
CA ALA A 90 -4.57 -6.36 -1.74
C ALA A 90 -5.36 -5.45 -0.78
N TYR A 91 -5.26 -5.71 0.53
CA TYR A 91 -5.88 -4.89 1.55
C TYR A 91 -5.39 -3.44 1.50
N PHE A 92 -4.07 -3.24 1.53
CA PHE A 92 -3.53 -1.87 1.50
C PHE A 92 -3.73 -1.18 0.16
N LEU A 93 -3.83 -1.89 -0.97
CA LEU A 93 -4.27 -1.28 -2.22
C LEU A 93 -5.69 -0.75 -2.10
N GLY A 94 -6.63 -1.55 -1.55
CA GLY A 94 -8.01 -1.11 -1.29
C GLY A 94 -8.07 0.09 -0.34
N PHE A 95 -7.28 0.07 0.72
CA PHE A 95 -7.18 1.17 1.68
C PHE A 95 -6.61 2.46 1.04
N MET A 96 -5.61 2.30 0.14
CA MET A 96 -5.09 3.41 -0.67
C MET A 96 -6.13 3.96 -1.65
N TYR A 97 -7.04 3.13 -2.14
CA TYR A 97 -8.17 3.55 -2.97
C TYR A 97 -9.16 4.44 -2.21
N ALA A 98 -9.38 4.19 -0.93
CA ALA A 98 -10.19 5.03 -0.05
C ALA A 98 -9.42 6.30 0.37
N ASP A 99 -8.52 6.17 1.30
CA ASP A 99 -7.91 7.27 2.07
C ASP A 99 -6.51 7.67 1.59
N GLY A 100 -5.91 6.91 0.68
CA GLY A 100 -4.59 7.18 0.17
C GLY A 100 -4.55 8.28 -0.90
N SER A 101 -3.40 8.91 -1.06
CA SER A 101 -3.11 9.82 -2.16
C SER A 101 -1.72 9.59 -2.74
N VAL A 102 -1.59 9.76 -4.05
CA VAL A 102 -0.33 9.67 -4.78
C VAL A 102 -0.01 11.01 -5.43
N ASN A 103 1.25 11.42 -5.34
CA ASN A 103 1.75 12.63 -5.98
C ASN A 103 2.93 12.29 -6.90
N PRO A 104 2.71 12.21 -8.24
CA PRO A 104 3.76 11.86 -9.19
C PRO A 104 4.89 12.89 -9.25
N VAL A 105 4.58 14.18 -9.05
CA VAL A 105 5.57 15.25 -9.10
C VAL A 105 6.51 15.18 -7.89
N LYS A 106 5.94 15.04 -6.69
CA LYS A 106 6.71 14.92 -5.44
C LYS A 106 7.21 13.49 -5.18
N LYS A 107 6.82 12.52 -6.00
CA LYS A 107 7.14 11.09 -5.87
C LYS A 107 6.80 10.59 -4.46
N THR A 108 5.61 10.92 -3.99
CA THR A 108 5.17 10.67 -2.63
C THR A 108 3.84 9.93 -2.62
N VAL A 109 3.78 8.89 -1.82
CA VAL A 109 2.55 8.21 -1.39
C VAL A 109 2.22 8.72 0.00
N CYS A 110 1.00 9.19 0.21
CA CYS A 110 0.53 9.69 1.49
C CYS A 110 -0.72 8.94 1.94
N LEU A 111 -0.71 8.51 3.19
CA LEU A 111 -1.88 7.99 3.89
C LEU A 111 -2.10 8.83 5.14
N SER A 112 -3.34 9.29 5.35
CA SER A 112 -3.71 10.07 6.53
C SER A 112 -4.98 9.53 7.17
N GLN A 113 -4.98 9.48 8.51
CA GLN A 113 -6.10 8.98 9.31
C GLN A 113 -6.38 9.93 10.48
N ALA A 114 -7.58 9.87 11.04
CA ALA A 114 -7.82 10.46 12.36
C ALA A 114 -6.90 9.78 13.39
N GLU A 115 -6.40 10.54 14.38
CA GLU A 115 -5.46 10.02 15.39
C GLU A 115 -5.90 8.69 16.05
N PRO A 116 -7.19 8.46 16.37
CA PRO A 116 -7.65 7.18 16.93
C PRO A 116 -7.47 5.97 16.00
N ASP A 117 -7.39 6.19 14.69
CA ASP A 117 -7.21 5.15 13.67
C ASP A 117 -5.75 5.13 13.12
N ALA A 118 -4.81 5.77 13.85
CA ALA A 118 -3.40 5.86 13.43
C ALA A 118 -2.66 4.51 13.38
N ASP A 119 -3.19 3.47 14.02
CA ASP A 119 -2.70 2.10 13.95
C ASP A 119 -2.64 1.57 12.51
N MET A 120 -3.55 2.02 11.63
CA MET A 120 -3.53 1.67 10.22
C MET A 120 -2.27 2.15 9.49
N LEU A 121 -1.75 3.33 9.87
CA LEU A 121 -0.49 3.84 9.34
C LEU A 121 0.71 3.01 9.82
N LEU A 122 0.66 2.52 11.07
CA LEU A 122 1.68 1.63 11.62
C LEU A 122 1.64 0.25 10.96
N LYS A 123 0.45 -0.29 10.68
CA LYS A 123 0.27 -1.56 9.94
C LYS A 123 0.85 -1.43 8.52
N LEU A 124 0.52 -0.37 7.77
CA LEU A 124 1.11 -0.14 6.43
C LEU A 124 2.62 0.04 6.50
N LYS A 125 3.11 0.82 7.48
CA LYS A 125 4.54 1.02 7.69
C LYS A 125 5.27 -0.30 7.93
N ALA A 126 4.72 -1.21 8.74
CA ALA A 126 5.28 -2.54 8.98
C ALA A 126 5.26 -3.38 7.69
N ALA A 127 4.12 -3.44 7.00
CA ALA A 127 3.93 -4.19 5.77
C ALA A 127 4.95 -3.84 4.67
N CYS A 128 5.20 -2.55 4.46
CA CYS A 128 6.18 -2.09 3.48
C CYS A 128 7.60 -1.89 4.07
N SER A 129 7.88 -2.45 5.26
CA SER A 129 9.19 -2.37 5.94
C SER A 129 9.74 -0.94 6.00
N SER A 130 8.86 0.04 6.28
CA SER A 130 9.24 1.45 6.27
C SER A 130 9.74 1.92 7.64
N ALA A 131 10.84 2.68 7.66
CA ALA A 131 11.31 3.42 8.82
C ALA A 131 10.78 4.87 8.87
N ALA A 132 9.93 5.30 7.92
CA ALA A 132 9.39 6.65 7.90
C ALA A 132 8.55 6.94 9.16
N PRO A 133 8.63 8.15 9.73
CA PRO A 133 7.83 8.50 10.91
C PRO A 133 6.36 8.73 10.56
N VAL A 134 5.47 8.25 11.41
CA VAL A 134 4.08 8.71 11.44
C VAL A 134 4.06 10.05 12.19
N ARG A 135 3.51 11.08 11.58
CA ARG A 135 3.45 12.43 12.15
C ARG A 135 2.02 12.77 12.53
N ILE A 136 1.85 13.37 13.72
CA ILE A 136 0.56 13.85 14.21
C ILE A 136 0.48 15.36 13.95
N TYR A 137 -0.55 15.78 13.25
CA TYR A 137 -0.86 17.19 12.98
C TYR A 137 -2.10 17.60 13.76
N ARG A 138 -1.92 18.57 14.64
CA ARG A 138 -3.01 19.23 15.37
C ARG A 138 -3.26 20.58 14.72
N ARG A 139 -4.46 20.81 14.20
CA ARG A 139 -4.81 22.12 13.66
C ARG A 139 -5.03 23.10 14.82
N SER A 140 -4.17 24.10 14.91
CA SER A 140 -4.36 25.28 15.74
C SER A 140 -5.17 26.30 14.93
N HIS A 141 -6.50 26.27 15.01
CA HIS A 141 -7.33 27.39 14.57
C HIS A 141 -8.36 27.68 15.67
N GLY A 142 -8.40 28.96 16.09
CA GLY A 142 -9.12 29.52 17.18
C GLY A 142 -10.65 29.49 17.11
N ASP A 143 -11.24 28.38 16.76
CA ASP A 143 -12.66 28.15 16.86
C ASP A 143 -12.91 26.89 17.72
N ALA A 144 -13.58 27.11 18.84
CA ALA A 144 -13.76 26.21 19.96
C ALA A 144 -14.73 25.05 19.68
N SER A 145 -14.53 24.31 18.60
CA SER A 145 -15.17 23.00 18.45
C SER A 145 -14.23 21.92 19.01
N GLU A 146 -14.40 21.58 20.26
CA GLU A 146 -13.61 20.64 21.07
C GLU A 146 -13.51 19.20 20.53
N ASN A 147 -14.06 18.90 19.34
CA ASN A 147 -14.17 17.53 18.80
C ASN A 147 -13.39 17.27 17.51
N ARG A 148 -12.35 18.06 17.19
CA ARG A 148 -11.51 17.77 16.02
C ARG A 148 -10.32 16.93 16.42
N HIS A 149 -10.39 15.63 16.16
CA HIS A 149 -9.25 14.73 16.30
C HIS A 149 -8.05 15.23 15.48
N ALA A 150 -6.86 15.10 16.06
CA ALA A 150 -5.63 15.31 15.31
C ALA A 150 -5.55 14.32 14.14
N THR A 151 -4.83 14.71 13.10
CA THR A 151 -4.61 13.86 11.91
C THR A 151 -3.23 13.23 11.98
N ALA A 152 -3.17 11.91 11.97
CA ALA A 152 -1.95 11.15 11.76
C ALA A 152 -1.67 11.01 10.27
N MET A 153 -0.41 11.12 9.86
CA MET A 153 0.02 11.07 8.46
C MET A 153 1.31 10.28 8.30
N LEU A 154 1.33 9.38 7.31
CA LEU A 154 2.50 8.66 6.83
C LEU A 154 2.81 9.11 5.40
N ASN A 155 4.03 9.58 5.16
CA ASN A 155 4.52 9.93 3.84
C ASN A 155 5.66 8.99 3.45
N LEU A 156 5.49 8.28 2.33
CA LEU A 156 6.47 7.38 1.73
C LEU A 156 6.98 8.00 0.43
N HIS A 157 8.29 8.23 0.35
CA HIS A 157 8.91 8.84 -0.82
C HIS A 157 9.53 7.75 -1.70
N SER A 158 8.86 7.42 -2.83
CA SER A 158 9.33 6.44 -3.81
C SER A 158 8.67 6.67 -5.16
N SER A 159 9.48 6.80 -6.21
CA SER A 159 8.97 6.86 -7.58
C SER A 159 8.30 5.56 -8.00
N SER A 160 8.97 4.42 -7.72
CA SER A 160 8.48 3.10 -8.08
C SER A 160 7.13 2.79 -7.43
N MET A 161 6.99 3.07 -6.13
CA MET A 161 5.72 2.84 -5.42
C MET A 161 4.59 3.73 -5.96
N VAL A 162 4.87 4.98 -6.34
CA VAL A 162 3.89 5.86 -6.99
C VAL A 162 3.48 5.32 -8.35
N GLU A 163 4.44 4.87 -9.17
CA GLU A 163 4.20 4.29 -10.49
C GLU A 163 3.39 2.99 -10.38
N ASP A 164 3.76 2.10 -9.46
CA ASP A 164 3.04 0.85 -9.19
C ASP A 164 1.57 1.13 -8.76
N LEU A 165 1.33 2.06 -7.83
CA LEU A 165 -0.01 2.43 -7.40
C LEU A 165 -0.85 3.05 -8.54
N ILE A 166 -0.25 3.89 -9.38
CA ILE A 166 -0.92 4.46 -10.55
C ILE A 166 -1.27 3.36 -11.55
N SER A 167 -0.38 2.41 -11.81
CA SER A 167 -0.65 1.28 -12.73
C SER A 167 -1.79 0.39 -12.23
N HIS A 168 -1.97 0.30 -10.91
CA HIS A 168 -3.11 -0.37 -10.28
C HIS A 168 -4.36 0.50 -10.17
N GLY A 169 -4.39 1.70 -10.75
CA GLY A 169 -5.57 2.57 -10.78
C GLY A 169 -5.70 3.57 -9.61
N CYS A 170 -4.75 3.59 -8.66
CA CYS A 170 -4.72 4.60 -7.60
C CYS A 170 -4.14 5.92 -8.13
N VAL A 171 -4.91 6.63 -8.97
CA VAL A 171 -4.48 7.84 -9.66
C VAL A 171 -4.69 9.11 -8.83
N PRO A 172 -3.96 10.21 -9.13
CA PRO A 172 -4.26 11.51 -8.54
C PRO A 172 -5.71 11.96 -8.80
N ASN A 173 -6.35 12.56 -7.80
CA ASN A 173 -7.76 12.99 -7.88
C ASN A 173 -8.73 11.86 -8.27
N LYS A 174 -8.50 10.68 -7.69
CA LYS A 174 -9.19 9.43 -8.03
C LYS A 174 -10.69 9.41 -7.73
N THR A 175 -11.19 10.27 -6.84
CA THR A 175 -12.55 10.23 -6.28
C THR A 175 -13.66 9.96 -7.29
N PHE A 176 -13.57 10.54 -8.50
CA PHE A 176 -14.57 10.36 -9.56
C PHE A 176 -14.13 9.41 -10.69
N LYS A 177 -12.95 8.81 -10.59
CA LYS A 177 -12.33 7.96 -11.62
C LYS A 177 -12.09 6.54 -11.15
N THR A 178 -12.49 6.24 -9.94
CA THR A 178 -12.25 4.94 -9.32
C THR A 178 -12.99 3.84 -10.07
N ARG A 179 -12.27 2.77 -10.42
CA ARG A 179 -12.76 1.52 -10.98
C ARG A 179 -12.14 0.35 -10.25
N PHE A 180 -12.83 -0.78 -10.20
CA PHE A 180 -12.28 -1.97 -9.58
C PHE A 180 -11.08 -2.49 -10.39
N PRO A 181 -9.91 -2.72 -9.77
CA PRO A 181 -8.69 -3.11 -10.48
C PRO A 181 -8.66 -4.62 -10.80
N PHE A 182 -9.58 -5.08 -11.68
CA PHE A 182 -9.77 -6.50 -12.02
C PHE A 182 -8.50 -7.18 -12.51
N ASP A 183 -7.70 -6.49 -13.32
CA ASP A 183 -6.46 -7.02 -13.92
C ASP A 183 -5.31 -7.08 -12.91
N SER A 184 -5.36 -6.25 -11.87
CA SER A 184 -4.31 -6.14 -10.87
C SER A 184 -4.55 -7.01 -9.64
N VAL A 185 -5.83 -7.27 -9.30
CA VAL A 185 -6.20 -8.00 -8.09
C VAL A 185 -6.77 -9.37 -8.46
N PRO A 186 -6.00 -10.46 -8.22
CA PRO A 186 -6.45 -11.83 -8.47
C PRO A 186 -7.76 -12.15 -7.75
N THR A 187 -8.61 -12.97 -8.35
CA THR A 187 -9.94 -13.32 -7.81
C THR A 187 -9.93 -13.71 -6.33
N PRO A 188 -9.00 -14.58 -5.83
CA PRO A 188 -8.98 -14.94 -4.42
C PRO A 188 -8.67 -13.75 -3.47
N LEU A 189 -8.02 -12.70 -3.98
CA LEU A 189 -7.61 -11.54 -3.19
C LEU A 189 -8.60 -10.37 -3.25
N ARG A 190 -9.64 -10.44 -4.09
CA ARG A 190 -10.61 -9.35 -4.28
C ARG A 190 -11.37 -8.99 -3.00
N ARG A 191 -11.70 -9.98 -2.16
CA ARG A 191 -12.33 -9.71 -0.86
C ARG A 191 -11.45 -8.85 0.05
N HIS A 192 -10.14 -9.06 0.00
CA HIS A 192 -9.17 -8.32 0.82
C HIS A 192 -9.01 -6.88 0.33
N PHE A 193 -9.03 -6.65 -0.99
CA PHE A 193 -9.10 -5.31 -1.57
C PHE A 193 -10.39 -4.60 -1.12
N ILE A 194 -11.55 -5.26 -1.23
CA ILE A 194 -12.84 -4.67 -0.81
C ILE A 194 -12.84 -4.40 0.69
N ARG A 195 -12.26 -5.26 1.54
CA ARG A 195 -12.10 -5.01 2.97
C ARG A 195 -11.26 -3.75 3.22
N GLY A 196 -10.13 -3.60 2.53
CA GLY A 196 -9.29 -2.42 2.65
C GLY A 196 -10.03 -1.14 2.27
N TYR A 197 -10.76 -1.16 1.15
CA TYR A 197 -11.61 -0.04 0.75
C TYR A 197 -12.72 0.23 1.77
N PHE A 198 -13.40 -0.81 2.25
CA PHE A 198 -14.42 -0.71 3.29
C PHE A 198 -13.88 -0.15 4.60
N ASP A 199 -12.66 -0.50 4.97
CA ASP A 199 -12.01 0.04 6.18
C ASP A 199 -11.69 1.54 6.06
N GLY A 200 -11.46 2.07 4.85
CA GLY A 200 -11.39 3.51 4.60
C GLY A 200 -12.80 4.13 4.48
N ASP A 201 -13.46 3.90 3.37
CA ASP A 201 -14.70 4.58 2.95
C ASP A 201 -16.00 3.85 3.33
N GLY A 202 -15.93 2.76 4.09
CA GLY A 202 -17.13 2.08 4.61
C GLY A 202 -17.47 2.47 6.03
N SER A 203 -18.63 2.05 6.50
CA SER A 203 -19.03 2.16 7.89
C SER A 203 -19.95 1.03 8.33
N ILE A 204 -19.88 0.69 9.61
CA ILE A 204 -20.84 -0.16 10.31
C ILE A 204 -21.56 0.75 11.30
N PRO A 205 -22.76 1.27 10.96
CA PRO A 205 -23.50 2.19 11.81
C PRO A 205 -23.88 1.54 13.14
N LEU A 206 -23.99 2.37 14.17
CA LEU A 206 -24.61 1.98 15.43
C LEU A 206 -26.08 2.39 15.42
N GLY A 207 -26.93 1.55 15.96
CA GLY A 207 -28.32 1.86 16.16
C GLY A 207 -28.55 2.89 17.28
N ALA A 208 -29.81 3.12 17.61
CA ALA A 208 -30.19 4.03 18.68
C ALA A 208 -29.45 3.73 20.00
N ARG A 209 -28.98 4.77 20.68
CA ARG A 209 -28.22 4.70 21.94
C ARG A 209 -26.92 3.90 21.83
N GLY A 210 -26.29 3.89 20.63
CA GLY A 210 -25.01 3.19 20.41
C GLY A 210 -25.09 1.66 20.38
N LYS A 211 -26.28 1.07 20.29
CA LYS A 211 -26.44 -0.38 20.22
C LYS A 211 -25.89 -0.93 18.91
N PRO A 212 -25.27 -2.12 18.91
CA PRO A 212 -24.90 -2.79 17.66
C PRO A 212 -26.13 -2.97 16.77
N MET A 213 -26.00 -2.59 15.51
CA MET A 213 -27.03 -2.80 14.50
C MET A 213 -26.36 -3.37 13.23
N PRO A 214 -26.65 -4.62 12.85
CA PRO A 214 -26.05 -5.20 11.66
C PRO A 214 -26.49 -4.45 10.41
N SER A 215 -25.62 -3.58 9.93
CA SER A 215 -25.77 -2.86 8.67
C SER A 215 -24.38 -2.48 8.17
N ALA A 216 -24.23 -2.32 6.86
CA ALA A 216 -23.01 -1.86 6.25
C ALA A 216 -23.32 -0.77 5.23
N VAL A 217 -22.49 0.26 5.21
CA VAL A 217 -22.56 1.35 4.23
C VAL A 217 -21.20 1.49 3.57
N VAL A 218 -21.17 1.61 2.24
CA VAL A 218 -19.95 1.85 1.47
C VAL A 218 -20.15 3.13 0.64
N VAL A 219 -19.20 4.04 0.68
CA VAL A 219 -19.24 5.31 -0.09
C VAL A 219 -18.35 5.17 -1.32
N GLY A 220 -18.80 5.67 -2.47
CA GLY A 220 -18.03 5.64 -3.71
C GLY A 220 -18.82 6.15 -4.90
N THR A 221 -18.25 6.04 -6.11
CA THR A 221 -19.02 6.27 -7.33
C THR A 221 -19.97 5.10 -7.55
N LYS A 222 -21.11 5.35 -8.21
CA LYS A 222 -22.11 4.31 -8.49
C LYS A 222 -21.47 3.12 -9.23
N GLU A 223 -20.67 3.42 -10.25
CA GLU A 223 -20.01 2.42 -11.09
C GLU A 223 -19.04 1.53 -10.29
N PHE A 224 -18.24 2.13 -9.42
CA PHE A 224 -17.32 1.38 -8.57
C PHE A 224 -18.05 0.51 -7.54
N LEU A 225 -19.15 1.01 -6.97
CA LEU A 225 -19.98 0.26 -6.03
C LEU A 225 -20.72 -0.91 -6.72
N ASP A 226 -21.14 -0.74 -7.98
CA ASP A 226 -21.69 -1.83 -8.80
C ASP A 226 -20.65 -2.94 -9.04
N GLU A 227 -19.39 -2.56 -9.32
CA GLU A 227 -18.28 -3.49 -9.47
C GLU A 227 -17.97 -4.26 -8.16
N ILE A 228 -18.04 -3.59 -7.01
CA ILE A 228 -17.95 -4.24 -5.68
C ILE A 228 -19.10 -5.25 -5.50
N LEU A 229 -20.33 -4.87 -5.84
CA LEU A 229 -21.50 -5.76 -5.75
C LEU A 229 -21.35 -6.97 -6.68
N MET A 230 -20.87 -6.79 -7.90
CA MET A 230 -20.60 -7.88 -8.84
C MET A 230 -19.57 -8.88 -8.27
N VAL A 231 -18.46 -8.40 -7.71
CA VAL A 231 -17.46 -9.26 -7.06
C VAL A 231 -18.06 -9.98 -5.84
N THR A 232 -18.85 -9.26 -5.05
CA THR A 232 -19.51 -9.82 -3.86
C THR A 232 -20.52 -10.90 -4.26
N ALA A 233 -21.37 -10.63 -5.28
CA ALA A 233 -22.37 -11.57 -5.77
C ALA A 233 -21.73 -12.85 -6.33
N SER A 234 -20.60 -12.74 -7.02
CA SER A 234 -19.88 -13.90 -7.53
C SER A 234 -19.28 -14.78 -6.42
N ALA A 235 -19.00 -14.22 -5.24
CA ALA A 235 -18.40 -14.93 -4.13
C ALA A 235 -19.41 -15.53 -3.13
N ILE A 236 -20.44 -14.76 -2.78
CA ILE A 236 -21.40 -15.12 -1.72
C ILE A 236 -22.87 -15.01 -2.14
N GLY A 237 -23.15 -14.81 -3.44
CA GLY A 237 -24.49 -14.58 -3.95
C GLY A 237 -24.96 -13.13 -3.79
N GLU A 238 -26.09 -12.81 -4.43
CA GLU A 238 -26.66 -11.47 -4.40
C GLU A 238 -26.98 -11.01 -2.99
N ILE A 239 -26.82 -9.69 -2.74
CA ILE A 239 -27.09 -9.02 -1.48
C ILE A 239 -28.16 -7.96 -1.70
N LYS A 240 -29.20 -7.97 -0.87
CA LYS A 240 -30.22 -6.91 -0.84
C LYS A 240 -29.56 -5.59 -0.40
N HIS A 241 -29.68 -4.59 -1.23
CA HIS A 241 -29.07 -3.28 -1.02
C HIS A 241 -29.92 -2.14 -1.56
N THR A 242 -29.57 -0.91 -1.17
CA THR A 242 -30.14 0.34 -1.73
C THR A 242 -29.03 1.33 -1.97
N PHE A 243 -29.23 2.23 -2.94
CA PHE A 243 -28.34 3.36 -3.16
C PHE A 243 -28.96 4.66 -2.67
N HIS A 244 -28.16 5.48 -1.98
CA HIS A 244 -28.57 6.79 -1.50
C HIS A 244 -27.57 7.86 -1.94
N VAL A 245 -28.05 8.93 -2.58
CA VAL A 245 -27.24 10.11 -2.94
C VAL A 245 -27.24 11.04 -1.71
N ARG A 246 -26.07 11.28 -1.12
CA ARG A 246 -25.95 12.05 0.13
C ARG A 246 -26.19 13.55 -0.04
N HIS A 247 -25.78 14.10 -1.19
CA HIS A 247 -25.84 15.53 -1.51
C HIS A 247 -26.24 15.74 -2.96
N PRO A 248 -27.53 15.53 -3.33
CA PRO A 248 -27.98 15.64 -4.72
C PRO A 248 -27.77 17.04 -5.29
N GLU A 249 -27.76 18.07 -4.44
CA GLU A 249 -27.53 19.46 -4.80
C GLU A 249 -26.10 19.76 -5.27
N ARG A 250 -25.13 18.92 -4.95
CA ARG A 250 -23.71 19.11 -5.31
C ARG A 250 -23.30 18.42 -6.60
N ASN A 251 -24.24 17.76 -7.28
CA ASN A 251 -24.03 17.04 -8.54
C ASN A 251 -22.77 16.17 -8.57
N HIS A 252 -22.53 15.43 -7.48
CA HIS A 252 -21.39 14.53 -7.34
C HIS A 252 -21.83 13.10 -7.64
N ASN A 253 -21.08 12.37 -8.47
CA ASN A 253 -21.27 10.93 -8.74
C ASN A 253 -20.99 10.07 -7.49
N ILE A 254 -20.96 10.66 -6.29
CA ILE A 254 -20.74 9.97 -5.04
C ILE A 254 -22.07 9.53 -4.47
N THR A 255 -22.19 8.24 -4.24
CA THR A 255 -23.36 7.61 -3.64
C THR A 255 -22.96 6.71 -2.48
N GLN A 256 -23.94 6.25 -1.73
CA GLN A 256 -23.79 5.32 -0.62
C GLN A 256 -24.53 4.04 -0.98
N LEU A 257 -23.82 2.93 -0.94
CA LEU A 257 -24.39 1.58 -0.97
C LEU A 257 -24.77 1.20 0.45
N HIS A 258 -26.03 0.96 0.69
CA HIS A 258 -26.58 0.53 1.99
C HIS A 258 -26.99 -0.94 1.96
N ILE A 259 -26.46 -1.74 2.86
CA ILE A 259 -26.85 -3.10 3.15
C ILE A 259 -27.54 -3.08 4.53
N SER A 260 -28.85 -2.92 4.54
CA SER A 260 -29.64 -2.66 5.77
C SER A 260 -30.33 -3.91 6.31
N THR A 261 -30.52 -4.96 5.49
CA THR A 261 -31.04 -6.25 5.97
C THR A 261 -29.97 -6.90 6.87
N GLN A 262 -30.32 -7.16 8.12
CA GLN A 262 -29.35 -7.58 9.15
C GLN A 262 -28.59 -8.85 8.79
N SER A 263 -29.27 -9.88 8.26
CA SER A 263 -28.62 -11.13 7.81
C SER A 263 -27.67 -10.89 6.64
N GLU A 264 -28.09 -10.05 5.68
CA GLU A 264 -27.25 -9.70 4.51
C GLU A 264 -26.01 -8.90 4.93
N ALA A 265 -26.18 -7.94 5.85
CA ALA A 265 -25.07 -7.16 6.35
C ALA A 265 -24.05 -8.04 7.10
N VAL A 266 -24.52 -8.96 7.96
CA VAL A 266 -23.63 -9.89 8.66
C VAL A 266 -22.94 -10.85 7.67
N ARG A 267 -23.65 -11.35 6.64
CA ARG A 267 -23.06 -12.19 5.60
C ARG A 267 -21.97 -11.47 4.82
N PHE A 268 -22.20 -10.21 4.42
CA PHE A 268 -21.21 -9.37 3.75
C PHE A 268 -19.99 -9.09 4.65
N LEU A 269 -20.23 -8.67 5.90
CA LEU A 269 -19.15 -8.38 6.85
C LEU A 269 -18.37 -9.65 7.22
N TRP A 270 -19.05 -10.78 7.38
CA TRP A 270 -18.38 -12.06 7.59
C TRP A 270 -17.45 -12.40 6.43
N TRP A 271 -17.93 -12.25 5.19
CA TRP A 271 -17.11 -12.48 4.02
C TRP A 271 -15.88 -11.57 3.96
N LEU A 272 -16.00 -10.31 4.40
CA LEU A 272 -14.86 -9.39 4.42
C LEU A 272 -13.86 -9.73 5.53
N TYR A 273 -14.33 -10.08 6.73
CA TYR A 273 -13.49 -10.13 7.94
C TYR A 273 -13.15 -11.54 8.43
N ASN A 274 -13.82 -12.58 7.92
CA ASN A 274 -13.49 -13.95 8.31
C ASN A 274 -12.06 -14.29 7.86
N ASP A 275 -11.27 -14.85 8.77
CA ASP A 275 -9.87 -15.22 8.58
C ASP A 275 -8.96 -14.04 8.17
N ALA A 276 -9.40 -12.81 8.38
CA ALA A 276 -8.62 -11.62 8.04
C ALA A 276 -7.40 -11.47 8.94
N SER A 277 -6.21 -11.32 8.33
CA SER A 277 -4.96 -11.05 9.06
C SER A 277 -4.69 -9.55 9.25
N VAL A 278 -5.25 -8.70 8.37
CA VAL A 278 -5.11 -7.24 8.41
C VAL A 278 -6.47 -6.56 8.28
N PHE A 279 -6.80 -5.67 9.21
CA PHE A 279 -8.07 -4.95 9.28
C PHE A 279 -7.97 -3.71 10.18
N MET A 280 -8.97 -2.84 10.11
CA MET A 280 -9.14 -1.72 11.04
C MET A 280 -9.84 -2.23 12.32
N ASP A 281 -9.15 -2.14 13.46
CA ASP A 281 -9.60 -2.74 14.74
C ASP A 281 -10.99 -2.26 15.16
N ARG A 282 -11.28 -0.97 14.97
CA ARG A 282 -12.57 -0.37 15.28
C ARG A 282 -13.71 -0.98 14.46
N LYS A 283 -13.48 -1.28 13.17
CA LYS A 283 -14.52 -1.89 12.30
C LYS A 283 -14.67 -3.38 12.56
N MET A 284 -13.58 -4.09 12.81
CA MET A 284 -13.61 -5.49 13.24
C MET A 284 -14.44 -5.63 14.53
N SER A 285 -14.19 -4.77 15.54
CA SER A 285 -14.95 -4.79 16.79
C SER A 285 -16.45 -4.54 16.58
N ARG A 286 -16.82 -3.62 15.67
CA ARG A 286 -18.23 -3.38 15.32
C ARG A 286 -18.87 -4.55 14.59
N TYR A 287 -18.12 -5.20 13.70
CA TYR A 287 -18.59 -6.44 13.03
C TYR A 287 -18.88 -7.53 14.07
N ILE A 288 -17.95 -7.82 14.99
CA ILE A 288 -18.11 -8.83 16.03
C ILE A 288 -19.34 -8.54 16.87
N ALA A 289 -19.52 -7.28 17.32
CA ALA A 289 -20.68 -6.86 18.09
C ALA A 289 -22.00 -7.01 17.31
N SER A 290 -22.00 -6.71 16.02
CA SER A 290 -23.16 -6.88 15.13
C SER A 290 -23.54 -8.35 14.93
N ALA A 291 -22.54 -9.22 14.71
CA ALA A 291 -22.74 -10.65 14.56
C ALA A 291 -23.30 -11.28 15.86
N GLN A 292 -22.75 -10.90 17.02
CA GLN A 292 -23.23 -11.34 18.33
C GLN A 292 -24.68 -10.87 18.60
N TYR A 293 -24.99 -9.62 18.25
CA TYR A 293 -26.36 -9.08 18.39
C TYR A 293 -27.36 -9.90 17.57
N LEU A 294 -27.01 -10.23 16.32
CA LEU A 294 -27.89 -11.03 15.46
C LEU A 294 -28.07 -12.45 16.02
N LYS A 295 -26.96 -13.10 16.45
CA LYS A 295 -27.02 -14.44 17.06
C LYS A 295 -27.96 -14.48 18.26
N ASN A 296 -27.89 -13.49 19.17
CA ASN A 296 -28.71 -13.44 20.37
C ASN A 296 -30.20 -13.17 20.08
N ARG A 297 -30.56 -12.70 18.88
CA ARG A 297 -31.95 -12.50 18.45
C ARG A 297 -32.57 -13.72 17.79
N ILE A 298 -31.74 -14.53 17.15
CA ILE A 298 -32.20 -15.72 16.38
C ILE A 298 -32.20 -16.97 17.29
N MET A 299 -31.34 -16.98 18.31
CA MET A 299 -31.22 -18.06 19.31
C MET A 299 -31.42 -17.45 20.72
N PRO A 300 -32.65 -17.12 21.12
CA PRO A 300 -32.92 -16.63 22.49
C PRO A 300 -32.73 -17.74 23.53
#